data_d523eb1598fd7d81ddf133e80ecfcf6d
#
_entry.id   d523eb1598fd7d81ddf133e80ecfcf6d
#
_cell.length_a   1.000
_cell.length_b   1.000
_cell.length_c   1.000
_cell.angle_alpha   90.00
_cell.angle_beta   90.00
_cell.angle_gamma   90.00
#
_symmetry.space_group_name_H-M   'P 1'
#
loop_
_entity.id
_entity.type
_entity.pdbx_description
1 polymer ?
#
loop_
_entity_poly.entity_id
_entity_poly.type
_entity_poly.pdbx_seq_one_letter_code
_entity_poly.pdbx_strand_id
1 'polypeptide(L)'
;MYLSVPLALPINSNPGLAAKSRTFSTQKEAAVFLARFLTELLNYQEVLDSSSLEVEQVKSKDGKTMQPLCMAQHYQMYRIYRRPGIKGDEQVILDRTTSGNHIIFAHHNQFYSVPVRAPDRGRITEDELVQQILKIMGTKADPRTPPVGILTTMKRPAWAKARDELLKHEQNRHNLELLERCLCVVCIDDDILPATFNNSLKKEDRWIGDRDYANVLHHVLHGGGSRHLGANRWFDKTFHAILGKDGMWGMNYEHSAGEGPAIFITFEELTEKVDAMSPPEENTVPSHLPAPEKLEWYLSEQTLNDIRDAMISFDTLVEDLDICILWFQEYSKDFIKSHRISPDVYIQLALQFTHFRLHGNLVATYESAGIRRFALGRVDCIRAASPEALAWAMAMCQGDPENQSANQQNSNLEEGTKRVQFTIYSEERIKELFDLAVQRQTKEMNDNINGHGIDNHLMGLRYAAQEAGEPVPDIFTDQAYKIVNHFALSTSQVSNNNK
;
A
#
# COMPACT_ATOMS: atom_id res chain seq x y z
N MET A 1 4.43 0.70 -15.47
CA MET A 1 4.85 -0.41 -14.59
C MET A 1 3.66 -1.06 -13.90
N TYR A 2 2.96 -0.41 -12.96
CA TYR A 2 1.84 -1.00 -12.22
C TYR A 2 0.75 -1.62 -13.10
N LEU A 3 0.34 -0.94 -14.17
CA LEU A 3 -0.78 -1.35 -15.03
C LEU A 3 -0.48 -2.56 -15.92
N SER A 4 0.79 -2.88 -16.17
CA SER A 4 1.19 -4.00 -17.04
C SER A 4 1.44 -5.32 -16.31
N VAL A 5 1.38 -5.33 -14.96
CA VAL A 5 1.64 -6.52 -14.17
C VAL A 5 0.35 -7.33 -14.01
N PRO A 6 0.30 -8.60 -14.45
CA PRO A 6 -0.93 -9.40 -14.48
C PRO A 6 -1.31 -10.04 -13.14
N LEU A 7 -0.65 -9.65 -12.03
CA LEU A 7 -0.86 -10.20 -10.69
C LEU A 7 -2.16 -9.70 -10.06
N ALA A 8 -2.64 -10.42 -9.06
CA ALA A 8 -3.69 -9.98 -8.15
C ALA A 8 -3.28 -8.68 -7.44
N LEU A 9 -4.23 -7.78 -7.15
CA LEU A 9 -3.93 -6.51 -6.48
C LEU A 9 -3.64 -6.66 -4.98
N PRO A 10 -4.48 -7.35 -4.19
CA PRO A 10 -4.21 -7.50 -2.77
C PRO A 10 -2.84 -8.14 -2.55
N ILE A 11 -2.12 -7.71 -1.53
CA ILE A 11 -0.78 -8.19 -1.15
C ILE A 11 0.30 -7.79 -2.17
N ASN A 12 0.08 -8.01 -3.47
CA ASN A 12 1.12 -7.77 -4.49
C ASN A 12 1.28 -6.30 -4.89
N SER A 13 0.24 -5.49 -4.76
CA SER A 13 0.22 -4.11 -5.27
C SER A 13 -0.42 -3.12 -4.32
N ASN A 14 -1.48 -3.50 -3.61
CA ASN A 14 -2.24 -2.59 -2.76
C ASN A 14 -1.61 -2.53 -1.36
N PRO A 15 -0.98 -1.41 -0.97
CA PRO A 15 -0.48 -1.23 0.38
C PRO A 15 -1.60 -1.01 1.40
N GLY A 16 -1.31 -1.33 2.65
CA GLY A 16 -2.18 -1.08 3.79
C GLY A 16 -1.51 -0.26 4.88
N LEU A 17 -2.30 0.48 5.61
CA LEU A 17 -1.91 1.21 6.82
C LEU A 17 -2.78 0.79 7.99
N ALA A 18 -2.16 0.29 9.04
CA ALA A 18 -2.78 0.11 10.35
C ALA A 18 -2.61 1.39 11.16
N ALA A 19 -3.70 2.11 11.41
CA ALA A 19 -3.70 3.31 12.21
C ALA A 19 -3.96 2.97 13.69
N LYS A 20 -3.87 3.97 14.55
CA LYS A 20 -4.21 3.84 15.97
C LYS A 20 -5.65 3.37 16.13
N SER A 21 -5.85 2.27 16.84
CA SER A 21 -7.18 1.74 17.12
C SER A 21 -7.99 2.65 18.02
N ARG A 22 -9.30 2.50 17.93
CA ARG A 22 -10.31 3.27 18.64
C ARG A 22 -11.03 2.41 19.64
N THR A 23 -11.64 3.03 20.62
CA THR A 23 -12.56 2.36 21.54
C THR A 23 -13.92 3.03 21.42
N PHE A 24 -14.93 2.24 21.07
CA PHE A 24 -16.30 2.70 20.96
C PHE A 24 -17.15 1.93 21.94
N SER A 25 -17.95 2.65 22.76
CA SER A 25 -18.89 2.03 23.68
C SER A 25 -20.18 1.61 22.97
N THR A 26 -20.50 2.22 21.84
CA THR A 26 -21.73 1.99 21.07
C THR A 26 -21.48 2.01 19.57
N GLN A 27 -22.36 1.35 18.80
CA GLN A 27 -22.38 1.49 17.34
C GLN A 27 -22.56 2.95 16.89
N LYS A 28 -23.30 3.76 17.66
CA LYS A 28 -23.50 5.19 17.35
C LYS A 28 -22.18 5.95 17.40
N GLU A 29 -21.32 5.70 18.38
CA GLU A 29 -19.99 6.32 18.44
C GLU A 29 -19.12 5.95 17.24
N ALA A 30 -19.11 4.68 16.84
CA ALA A 30 -18.43 4.22 15.66
C ALA A 30 -18.96 4.88 14.35
N ALA A 31 -20.29 5.00 14.25
CA ALA A 31 -20.94 5.67 13.12
C ALA A 31 -20.61 7.17 13.07
N VAL A 32 -20.55 7.85 14.22
CA VAL A 32 -20.16 9.27 14.34
C VAL A 32 -18.69 9.45 13.92
N PHE A 33 -17.79 8.58 14.37
CA PHE A 33 -16.40 8.63 13.96
C PHE A 33 -16.25 8.49 12.44
N LEU A 34 -16.91 7.51 11.83
CA LEU A 34 -16.90 7.34 10.37
C LEU A 34 -17.51 8.55 9.65
N ALA A 35 -18.64 9.06 10.11
CA ALA A 35 -19.31 10.20 9.50
C ALA A 35 -18.42 11.46 9.53
N ARG A 36 -17.73 11.71 10.63
CA ARG A 36 -16.77 12.80 10.78
C ARG A 36 -15.57 12.65 9.85
N PHE A 37 -14.99 11.45 9.80
CA PHE A 37 -13.90 11.16 8.88
C PHE A 37 -14.33 11.39 7.42
N LEU A 38 -15.50 10.93 7.03
CA LEU A 38 -16.04 11.14 5.68
C LEU A 38 -16.39 12.61 5.40
N THR A 39 -16.82 13.34 6.41
CA THR A 39 -17.04 14.79 6.30
C THR A 39 -15.73 15.51 6.03
N GLU A 40 -14.65 15.18 6.76
CA GLU A 40 -13.33 15.75 6.51
C GLU A 40 -12.75 15.32 5.15
N LEU A 41 -13.01 14.07 4.73
CA LEU A 41 -12.64 13.58 3.39
C LEU A 41 -13.33 14.40 2.28
N LEU A 42 -14.60 14.73 2.45
CA LEU A 42 -15.36 15.58 1.53
C LEU A 42 -14.86 17.03 1.56
N ASN A 43 -14.48 17.57 2.73
CA ASN A 43 -13.83 18.88 2.84
C ASN A 43 -12.51 18.89 2.06
N TYR A 44 -11.71 17.84 2.19
CA TYR A 44 -10.46 17.71 1.45
C TYR A 44 -10.70 17.58 -0.06
N GLN A 45 -11.74 16.86 -0.49
CA GLN A 45 -12.13 16.80 -1.90
C GLN A 45 -12.45 18.19 -2.45
N GLU A 46 -13.16 19.04 -1.70
CA GLU A 46 -13.47 20.42 -2.11
C GLU A 46 -12.21 21.28 -2.26
N VAL A 47 -11.22 21.10 -1.36
CA VAL A 47 -9.90 21.73 -1.49
C VAL A 47 -9.20 21.31 -2.78
N LEU A 48 -9.24 20.01 -3.12
CA LEU A 48 -8.68 19.50 -4.38
C LEU A 48 -9.45 20.03 -5.60
N ASP A 49 -10.79 20.06 -5.56
CA ASP A 49 -11.61 20.49 -6.67
C ASP A 49 -11.48 21.98 -6.96
N SER A 50 -11.29 22.80 -5.92
CA SER A 50 -11.00 24.24 -6.04
C SER A 50 -9.54 24.54 -6.38
N SER A 51 -8.66 23.52 -6.46
CA SER A 51 -7.22 23.68 -6.67
C SER A 51 -6.53 24.58 -5.64
N SER A 52 -7.03 24.57 -4.40
CA SER A 52 -6.55 25.42 -3.29
C SER A 52 -5.63 24.68 -2.32
N LEU A 53 -5.21 23.46 -2.63
CA LEU A 53 -4.25 22.71 -1.81
C LEU A 53 -2.92 23.44 -1.76
N GLU A 54 -2.40 23.67 -0.57
CA GLU A 54 -1.08 24.28 -0.37
C GLU A 54 0.01 23.41 -1.02
N VAL A 55 0.92 24.05 -1.76
CA VAL A 55 1.99 23.34 -2.47
C VAL A 55 3.08 22.96 -1.49
N GLU A 56 3.31 21.67 -1.34
CA GLU A 56 4.44 21.16 -0.56
C GLU A 56 5.77 21.63 -1.12
N GLN A 57 6.71 21.95 -0.23
CA GLN A 57 8.01 22.48 -0.59
C GLN A 57 9.13 21.70 0.12
N VAL A 58 10.23 21.52 -0.59
CA VAL A 58 11.47 20.96 -0.03
C VAL A 58 12.65 21.88 -0.29
N LYS A 59 13.70 21.78 0.53
CA LYS A 59 14.94 22.51 0.29
C LYS A 59 15.56 22.08 -1.03
N SER A 60 15.99 23.04 -1.83
CA SER A 60 16.75 22.79 -3.06
C SER A 60 18.11 22.16 -2.75
N LYS A 61 18.80 21.70 -3.78
CA LYS A 61 20.11 21.03 -3.67
C LYS A 61 21.17 21.91 -2.99
N ASP A 62 21.11 23.23 -3.18
CA ASP A 62 22.00 24.21 -2.54
C ASP A 62 21.62 24.54 -1.08
N GLY A 63 20.48 24.01 -0.60
CA GLY A 63 19.95 24.23 0.74
C GLY A 63 19.47 25.66 1.01
N LYS A 64 19.51 26.55 0.02
CA LYS A 64 19.25 28.00 0.17
C LYS A 64 17.84 28.40 -0.23
N THR A 65 17.26 27.70 -1.19
CA THR A 65 15.93 27.99 -1.73
C THR A 65 14.95 26.85 -1.44
N MET A 66 13.66 27.17 -1.42
CA MET A 66 12.58 26.17 -1.37
C MET A 66 12.15 25.85 -2.79
N GLN A 67 11.98 24.58 -3.08
CA GLN A 67 11.53 24.06 -4.36
C GLN A 67 10.15 23.42 -4.18
N PRO A 68 9.13 23.78 -4.99
CA PRO A 68 7.83 23.17 -4.92
C PRO A 68 7.88 21.72 -5.39
N LEU A 69 7.08 20.87 -4.77
CA LEU A 69 6.85 19.49 -5.20
C LEU A 69 5.63 19.39 -6.13
N CYS A 70 5.64 18.41 -7.02
CA CYS A 70 4.49 18.12 -7.86
C CYS A 70 3.33 17.57 -7.00
N MET A 71 2.18 18.22 -7.07
CA MET A 71 0.96 17.87 -6.32
C MET A 71 -0.01 16.97 -7.10
N ALA A 72 0.36 16.50 -8.30
CA ALA A 72 -0.54 15.77 -9.19
C ALA A 72 -1.16 14.52 -8.55
N GLN A 73 -0.41 13.82 -7.69
CA GLN A 73 -0.88 12.61 -7.01
C GLN A 73 -2.08 12.90 -6.08
N HIS A 74 -2.06 14.04 -5.37
CA HIS A 74 -3.18 14.47 -4.53
C HIS A 74 -4.44 14.73 -5.37
N TYR A 75 -4.31 15.45 -6.49
CA TYR A 75 -5.44 15.79 -7.37
C TYR A 75 -6.05 14.61 -8.10
N GLN A 76 -5.35 13.49 -8.19
CA GLN A 76 -5.80 12.28 -8.87
C GLN A 76 -6.41 11.24 -7.92
N MET A 77 -6.08 11.28 -6.63
CA MET A 77 -6.32 10.23 -5.64
C MET A 77 -7.77 9.70 -5.62
N TYR A 78 -8.77 10.59 -5.66
CA TYR A 78 -10.18 10.21 -5.58
C TYR A 78 -10.87 10.10 -6.95
N ARG A 79 -10.12 10.26 -8.03
CA ARG A 79 -10.63 10.28 -9.40
C ARG A 79 -10.16 9.12 -10.24
N ILE A 80 -9.32 8.27 -9.68
CA ILE A 80 -8.76 7.13 -10.38
C ILE A 80 -9.51 5.86 -9.98
N TYR A 81 -9.76 5.06 -11.00
CA TYR A 81 -10.16 3.67 -10.87
C TYR A 81 -9.28 2.81 -11.76
N ARG A 82 -8.78 1.69 -11.25
CA ARG A 82 -7.96 0.74 -12.00
C ARG A 82 -8.84 -0.34 -12.60
N ARG A 83 -9.19 -0.16 -13.87
CA ARG A 83 -10.01 -1.13 -14.60
C ARG A 83 -9.15 -2.31 -15.07
N PRO A 84 -9.58 -3.57 -14.80
CA PRO A 84 -8.83 -4.73 -15.24
C PRO A 84 -8.85 -4.89 -16.75
N GLY A 85 -7.72 -5.33 -17.33
CA GLY A 85 -7.57 -5.57 -18.75
C GLY A 85 -6.85 -6.87 -19.07
N ILE A 86 -7.10 -7.45 -20.25
CA ILE A 86 -6.50 -8.72 -20.70
C ILE A 86 -5.00 -8.58 -20.94
N LYS A 87 -4.56 -7.49 -21.54
CA LYS A 87 -3.13 -7.24 -21.87
C LYS A 87 -2.44 -6.32 -20.86
N GLY A 88 -3.20 -5.62 -20.07
CA GLY A 88 -2.78 -4.64 -19.08
C GLY A 88 -4.00 -3.86 -18.62
N ASP A 89 -3.92 -3.35 -17.39
CA ASP A 89 -5.00 -2.58 -16.80
C ASP A 89 -5.09 -1.18 -17.41
N GLU A 90 -6.26 -0.58 -17.30
CA GLU A 90 -6.51 0.82 -17.66
C GLU A 90 -6.64 1.66 -16.38
N GLN A 91 -5.94 2.79 -16.34
CA GLN A 91 -6.18 3.80 -15.32
C GLN A 91 -7.28 4.75 -15.83
N VAL A 92 -8.49 4.57 -15.33
CA VAL A 92 -9.63 5.42 -15.67
C VAL A 92 -9.57 6.67 -14.80
N ILE A 93 -9.40 7.83 -15.43
CA ILE A 93 -9.46 9.13 -14.76
C ILE A 93 -10.87 9.68 -14.90
N LEU A 94 -11.59 9.77 -13.81
CA LEU A 94 -12.98 10.18 -13.77
C LEU A 94 -13.13 11.71 -13.83
N ASP A 95 -14.18 12.16 -14.48
CA ASP A 95 -14.55 13.57 -14.53
C ASP A 95 -15.01 14.07 -13.14
N ARG A 96 -14.59 15.28 -12.76
CA ARG A 96 -14.93 15.90 -11.47
C ARG A 96 -16.44 16.13 -11.30
N THR A 97 -17.17 16.35 -12.38
CA THR A 97 -18.60 16.63 -12.33
C THR A 97 -19.46 15.38 -12.14
N THR A 98 -18.92 14.21 -12.46
CA THR A 98 -19.67 12.95 -12.47
C THR A 98 -19.15 11.91 -11.50
N SER A 99 -18.06 12.17 -10.82
CA SER A 99 -17.43 11.26 -9.85
C SER A 99 -17.42 11.83 -8.44
N GLY A 100 -17.32 10.96 -7.43
CA GLY A 100 -17.24 11.36 -6.02
C GLY A 100 -18.53 11.90 -5.42
N ASN A 101 -19.67 11.70 -6.09
CA ASN A 101 -20.98 12.15 -5.60
C ASN A 101 -21.65 11.14 -4.66
N HIS A 102 -21.03 10.00 -4.44
CA HIS A 102 -21.49 8.97 -3.52
C HIS A 102 -20.30 8.20 -2.95
N ILE A 103 -20.54 7.50 -1.85
CA ILE A 103 -19.61 6.62 -1.17
C ILE A 103 -20.20 5.21 -1.24
N ILE A 104 -19.34 4.22 -1.47
CA ILE A 104 -19.74 2.82 -1.37
C ILE A 104 -19.35 2.29 0.01
N PHE A 105 -20.29 1.69 0.70
CA PHE A 105 -20.05 0.95 1.94
C PHE A 105 -20.08 -0.54 1.65
N ALA A 106 -19.08 -1.26 2.17
CA ALA A 106 -19.04 -2.71 2.16
C ALA A 106 -19.33 -3.21 3.58
N HIS A 107 -20.35 -4.07 3.73
CA HIS A 107 -20.75 -4.67 5.01
C HIS A 107 -21.38 -6.05 4.76
N HIS A 108 -20.89 -7.07 5.45
CA HIS A 108 -21.32 -8.47 5.25
C HIS A 108 -21.23 -8.95 3.79
N ASN A 109 -20.14 -8.59 3.08
CA ASN A 109 -19.92 -8.87 1.65
C ASN A 109 -20.96 -8.25 0.71
N GLN A 110 -21.76 -7.32 1.22
CA GLN A 110 -22.77 -6.57 0.50
C GLN A 110 -22.31 -5.13 0.32
N PHE A 111 -22.59 -4.55 -0.85
CA PHE A 111 -22.24 -3.16 -1.15
C PHE A 111 -23.47 -2.27 -1.12
N TYR A 112 -23.31 -1.07 -0.58
CA TYR A 112 -24.35 -0.06 -0.46
C TYR A 112 -23.84 1.28 -0.99
N SER A 113 -24.61 1.93 -1.85
CA SER A 113 -24.34 3.28 -2.32
C SER A 113 -25.06 4.31 -1.43
N VAL A 114 -24.31 5.29 -0.94
CA VAL A 114 -24.83 6.42 -0.16
C VAL A 114 -24.45 7.70 -0.87
N PRO A 115 -25.44 8.53 -1.33
CA PRO A 115 -25.13 9.81 -1.95
C PRO A 115 -24.53 10.77 -0.92
N VAL A 116 -23.56 11.58 -1.33
CA VAL A 116 -22.99 12.65 -0.49
C VAL A 116 -23.58 14.02 -0.79
N ARG A 117 -24.53 14.10 -1.74
CA ARG A 117 -25.30 15.29 -2.12
C ARG A 117 -26.78 14.97 -2.15
N ALA A 118 -27.57 15.83 -1.53
CA ALA A 118 -29.03 15.80 -1.63
C ALA A 118 -29.46 16.60 -2.89
N PRO A 119 -30.53 16.16 -3.61
CA PRO A 119 -30.95 16.81 -4.85
C PRO A 119 -31.37 18.29 -4.67
N ASP A 120 -31.84 18.66 -3.49
CA ASP A 120 -32.47 19.92 -3.16
C ASP A 120 -31.59 20.96 -2.48
N ARG A 121 -30.42 20.55 -1.90
CA ARG A 121 -29.64 21.42 -1.01
C ARG A 121 -28.12 21.22 -1.03
N GLY A 122 -27.61 20.42 -1.94
CA GLY A 122 -26.19 20.18 -2.06
C GLY A 122 -25.68 19.09 -1.11
N ARG A 123 -24.60 19.32 -0.36
CA ARG A 123 -23.93 18.29 0.47
C ARG A 123 -24.81 17.83 1.63
N ILE A 124 -24.79 16.52 1.92
CA ILE A 124 -25.47 15.95 3.09
C ILE A 124 -24.71 16.32 4.39
N THR A 125 -25.43 16.35 5.50
CA THR A 125 -24.86 16.71 6.82
C THR A 125 -24.18 15.49 7.48
N GLU A 126 -23.37 15.77 8.51
CA GLU A 126 -22.75 14.73 9.35
C GLU A 126 -23.83 13.83 9.98
N ASP A 127 -24.92 14.40 10.54
CA ASP A 127 -26.01 13.63 11.13
C ASP A 127 -26.71 12.69 10.13
N GLU A 128 -26.86 13.14 8.90
CA GLU A 128 -27.43 12.29 7.83
C GLU A 128 -26.50 11.15 7.46
N LEU A 129 -25.19 11.40 7.41
CA LEU A 129 -24.21 10.33 7.23
C LEU A 129 -24.27 9.33 8.39
N VAL A 130 -24.33 9.79 9.64
CA VAL A 130 -24.50 8.92 10.81
C VAL A 130 -25.73 8.00 10.65
N GLN A 131 -26.87 8.58 10.26
CA GLN A 131 -28.09 7.80 10.09
C GLN A 131 -27.97 6.76 8.95
N GLN A 132 -27.31 7.10 7.83
CA GLN A 132 -27.08 6.16 6.74
C GLN A 132 -26.13 5.02 7.20
N ILE A 133 -25.06 5.35 7.89
CA ILE A 133 -24.09 4.38 8.43
C ILE A 133 -24.79 3.44 9.43
N LEU A 134 -25.60 3.96 10.34
CA LEU A 134 -26.34 3.14 11.31
C LEU A 134 -27.34 2.19 10.63
N LYS A 135 -28.00 2.62 9.54
CA LYS A 135 -28.87 1.72 8.75
C LYS A 135 -28.05 0.56 8.16
N ILE A 136 -26.84 0.82 7.64
CA ILE A 136 -25.95 -0.22 7.10
C ILE A 136 -25.48 -1.15 8.20
N MET A 137 -24.96 -0.61 9.32
CA MET A 137 -24.51 -1.39 10.47
C MET A 137 -25.61 -2.25 11.09
N GLY A 138 -26.87 -1.83 10.97
CA GLY A 138 -28.04 -2.57 11.42
C GLY A 138 -28.47 -3.71 10.49
N THR A 139 -27.88 -3.85 9.31
CA THR A 139 -28.21 -4.94 8.39
C THR A 139 -27.66 -6.27 8.90
N LYS A 140 -28.41 -7.34 8.66
CA LYS A 140 -27.97 -8.69 9.06
C LYS A 140 -27.22 -9.36 7.92
N ALA A 141 -26.22 -10.15 8.28
CA ALA A 141 -25.57 -11.03 7.33
C ALA A 141 -26.58 -12.00 6.72
N ASP A 142 -26.58 -12.11 5.39
CA ASP A 142 -27.33 -13.15 4.68
C ASP A 142 -26.33 -14.11 4.04
N PRO A 143 -26.28 -15.39 4.50
CA PRO A 143 -25.35 -16.37 3.95
C PRO A 143 -25.56 -16.66 2.47
N ARG A 144 -26.68 -16.23 1.89
CA ARG A 144 -26.95 -16.34 0.44
C ARG A 144 -26.36 -15.19 -0.37
N THR A 145 -25.86 -14.14 0.31
CA THR A 145 -25.22 -13.00 -0.39
C THR A 145 -23.94 -13.50 -1.06
N PRO A 146 -23.86 -13.41 -2.40
CA PRO A 146 -22.66 -13.86 -3.08
C PRO A 146 -21.49 -12.90 -2.79
N PRO A 147 -20.29 -13.43 -2.50
CA PRO A 147 -19.13 -12.62 -2.15
C PRO A 147 -18.48 -11.99 -3.42
N VAL A 148 -19.21 -11.13 -4.13
CA VAL A 148 -18.78 -10.59 -5.43
C VAL A 148 -17.48 -9.80 -5.36
N GLY A 149 -17.20 -9.12 -4.23
CA GLY A 149 -15.96 -8.38 -4.01
C GLY A 149 -14.71 -9.24 -4.19
N ILE A 150 -14.82 -10.57 -3.95
CA ILE A 150 -13.71 -11.51 -4.11
C ILE A 150 -13.16 -11.58 -5.54
N LEU A 151 -13.98 -11.26 -6.54
CA LEU A 151 -13.53 -11.25 -7.94
C LEU A 151 -12.41 -10.25 -8.20
N THR A 152 -12.34 -9.16 -7.42
CA THR A 152 -11.27 -8.16 -7.52
C THR A 152 -9.91 -8.67 -7.00
N THR A 153 -9.89 -9.87 -6.37
CA THR A 153 -8.67 -10.54 -5.92
C THR A 153 -8.04 -11.45 -6.99
N MET A 154 -8.70 -11.62 -8.13
CA MET A 154 -8.20 -12.47 -9.22
C MET A 154 -6.99 -11.82 -9.91
N LYS A 155 -6.16 -12.65 -10.57
CA LYS A 155 -5.18 -12.15 -11.53
C LYS A 155 -5.87 -11.28 -12.58
N ARG A 156 -5.24 -10.17 -12.96
CA ARG A 156 -5.89 -9.12 -13.77
C ARG A 156 -6.57 -9.61 -15.06
N PRO A 157 -5.95 -10.47 -15.91
CA PRO A 157 -6.63 -10.98 -17.10
C PRO A 157 -7.84 -11.87 -16.81
N ALA A 158 -7.83 -12.58 -15.68
CA ALA A 158 -8.97 -13.42 -15.28
C ALA A 158 -10.11 -12.53 -14.76
N TRP A 159 -9.80 -11.53 -13.92
CA TRP A 159 -10.78 -10.55 -13.47
C TRP A 159 -11.40 -9.77 -14.64
N ALA A 160 -10.61 -9.36 -15.65
CA ALA A 160 -11.13 -8.69 -16.83
C ALA A 160 -12.23 -9.53 -17.53
N LYS A 161 -12.00 -10.84 -17.68
CA LYS A 161 -13.00 -11.76 -18.26
C LYS A 161 -14.25 -11.92 -17.40
N ALA A 162 -14.08 -12.08 -16.08
CA ALA A 162 -15.21 -12.18 -15.15
C ALA A 162 -16.03 -10.88 -15.12
N ARG A 163 -15.34 -9.72 -15.22
CA ARG A 163 -15.99 -8.42 -15.33
C ARG A 163 -16.81 -8.28 -16.63
N ASP A 164 -16.27 -8.75 -17.76
CA ASP A 164 -17.00 -8.77 -19.04
C ASP A 164 -18.26 -9.65 -18.95
N GLU A 165 -18.21 -10.75 -18.20
CA GLU A 165 -19.38 -11.58 -17.93
C GLU A 165 -20.43 -10.83 -17.10
N LEU A 166 -20.01 -10.16 -16.01
CA LEU A 166 -20.91 -9.32 -15.20
C LEU A 166 -21.58 -8.21 -16.02
N LEU A 167 -20.85 -7.60 -16.96
CA LEU A 167 -21.34 -6.51 -17.81
C LEU A 167 -22.47 -6.92 -18.78
N LYS A 168 -22.73 -8.20 -18.97
CA LYS A 168 -23.85 -8.68 -19.79
C LYS A 168 -25.20 -8.33 -19.20
N HIS A 169 -25.31 -8.18 -17.87
CA HIS A 169 -26.54 -7.80 -17.20
C HIS A 169 -26.59 -6.30 -16.88
N GLU A 170 -27.71 -5.64 -17.14
CA GLU A 170 -27.88 -4.19 -16.99
C GLU A 170 -27.65 -3.72 -15.54
N GLN A 171 -28.24 -4.41 -14.57
CA GLN A 171 -28.06 -4.07 -13.15
C GLN A 171 -26.59 -4.17 -12.73
N ASN A 172 -25.87 -5.19 -13.19
CA ASN A 172 -24.44 -5.33 -12.89
C ASN A 172 -23.62 -4.21 -13.53
N ARG A 173 -23.97 -3.74 -14.74
CA ARG A 173 -23.33 -2.56 -15.36
C ARG A 173 -23.51 -1.32 -14.49
N HIS A 174 -24.73 -1.10 -14.02
CA HIS A 174 -25.03 0.01 -13.11
C HIS A 174 -24.21 -0.09 -11.81
N ASN A 175 -24.15 -1.26 -11.18
CA ASN A 175 -23.38 -1.48 -9.96
C ASN A 175 -21.88 -1.24 -10.16
N LEU A 176 -21.33 -1.74 -11.27
CA LEU A 176 -19.92 -1.52 -11.60
C LEU A 176 -19.62 -0.04 -11.86
N GLU A 177 -20.54 0.67 -12.50
CA GLU A 177 -20.42 2.12 -12.71
C GLU A 177 -20.44 2.89 -11.39
N LEU A 178 -21.31 2.53 -10.44
CA LEU A 178 -21.32 3.11 -9.09
C LEU A 178 -19.99 2.85 -8.37
N LEU A 179 -19.47 1.62 -8.42
CA LEU A 179 -18.17 1.27 -7.83
C LEU A 179 -16.99 2.01 -8.47
N GLU A 180 -17.00 2.19 -9.78
CA GLU A 180 -15.97 2.97 -10.47
C GLU A 180 -16.01 4.44 -10.06
N ARG A 181 -17.20 5.06 -10.00
CA ARG A 181 -17.40 6.49 -9.81
C ARG A 181 -17.51 6.95 -8.37
N CYS A 182 -17.56 6.05 -7.38
CA CYS A 182 -17.64 6.43 -5.97
C CYS A 182 -16.41 7.25 -5.55
N LEU A 183 -16.54 8.02 -4.48
CA LEU A 183 -15.41 8.72 -3.86
C LEU A 183 -14.41 7.71 -3.30
N CYS A 184 -14.90 6.79 -2.49
CA CYS A 184 -14.12 5.75 -1.85
C CYS A 184 -15.01 4.56 -1.48
N VAL A 185 -14.38 3.48 -1.00
CA VAL A 185 -15.07 2.36 -0.37
C VAL A 185 -14.81 2.42 1.13
N VAL A 186 -15.87 2.31 1.94
CA VAL A 186 -15.80 2.19 3.40
C VAL A 186 -16.16 0.78 3.78
N CYS A 187 -15.23 0.05 4.37
CA CYS A 187 -15.44 -1.31 4.82
C CYS A 187 -15.79 -1.30 6.32
N ILE A 188 -16.97 -1.77 6.66
CA ILE A 188 -17.43 -1.98 8.03
C ILE A 188 -17.32 -3.47 8.30
N ASP A 189 -16.40 -3.87 9.16
CA ASP A 189 -16.00 -5.25 9.37
C ASP A 189 -16.46 -5.74 10.74
N ASP A 190 -17.32 -6.75 10.75
CA ASP A 190 -17.88 -7.35 11.99
C ASP A 190 -17.06 -8.52 12.51
N ASP A 191 -16.23 -9.12 11.65
CA ASP A 191 -15.37 -10.23 12.04
C ASP A 191 -14.00 -9.73 12.53
N ILE A 192 -13.42 -10.45 13.47
CA ILE A 192 -12.06 -10.19 13.97
C ILE A 192 -11.20 -11.38 13.56
N LEU A 193 -10.06 -11.09 12.93
CA LEU A 193 -9.17 -12.15 12.50
C LEU A 193 -8.64 -12.95 13.71
N PRO A 194 -8.59 -14.29 13.60
CA PRO A 194 -8.13 -15.15 14.69
C PRO A 194 -6.64 -14.90 15.01
N ALA A 195 -6.24 -15.31 16.22
CA ALA A 195 -4.86 -15.15 16.71
C ALA A 195 -3.80 -15.88 15.87
N THR A 196 -4.20 -16.76 14.96
CA THR A 196 -3.30 -17.40 13.98
C THR A 196 -2.62 -16.40 13.04
N PHE A 197 -3.20 -15.19 12.90
CA PHE A 197 -2.59 -14.07 12.16
C PHE A 197 -1.66 -13.19 13.02
N ASN A 198 -1.44 -13.51 14.29
CA ASN A 198 -0.52 -12.79 15.15
C ASN A 198 0.92 -13.25 14.92
N ASN A 199 1.85 -12.31 14.77
CA ASN A 199 3.27 -12.60 14.63
C ASN A 199 4.18 -11.51 15.21
N SER A 200 3.78 -10.86 16.30
CA SER A 200 4.63 -9.88 16.98
C SER A 200 5.70 -10.54 17.84
N LEU A 201 6.93 -10.08 17.71
CA LEU A 201 8.08 -10.55 18.49
C LEU A 201 7.98 -10.17 19.99
N LYS A 202 7.28 -9.07 20.30
CA LYS A 202 7.02 -8.62 21.70
C LYS A 202 5.54 -8.38 21.90
N LYS A 203 4.98 -8.91 22.98
CA LYS A 203 3.55 -8.81 23.32
C LYS A 203 3.16 -7.51 24.03
N GLU A 204 4.10 -6.80 24.62
CA GLU A 204 3.83 -5.65 25.49
C GLU A 204 3.29 -4.46 24.69
N ASP A 205 2.24 -3.83 25.16
CA ASP A 205 1.63 -2.57 24.70
C ASP A 205 1.09 -2.50 23.25
N ARG A 206 0.93 -3.63 22.56
CA ARG A 206 0.62 -3.66 21.11
C ARG A 206 -0.50 -4.59 20.72
N TRP A 207 -1.38 -4.86 21.66
CA TRP A 207 -2.50 -5.74 21.48
C TRP A 207 -3.80 -4.94 21.43
N ILE A 208 -4.69 -5.35 20.55
CA ILE A 208 -6.09 -4.93 20.51
C ILE A 208 -6.90 -6.15 20.86
N GLY A 209 -7.30 -6.26 22.12
CA GLY A 209 -7.87 -7.51 22.60
C GLY A 209 -6.88 -8.68 22.46
N ASP A 210 -7.22 -9.69 21.67
CA ASP A 210 -6.40 -10.88 21.46
C ASP A 210 -5.50 -10.80 20.20
N ARG A 211 -5.37 -9.63 19.56
CA ARG A 211 -4.63 -9.47 18.32
C ARG A 211 -3.55 -8.39 18.38
N ASP A 212 -2.46 -8.62 17.67
CA ASP A 212 -1.35 -7.68 17.53
C ASP A 212 -1.40 -6.86 16.23
N TYR A 213 -0.41 -5.98 16.01
CA TYR A 213 -0.34 -5.17 14.78
C TYR A 213 -0.11 -6.00 13.51
N ALA A 214 0.50 -7.19 13.58
CA ALA A 214 0.59 -8.08 12.42
C ALA A 214 -0.81 -8.54 12.01
N ASN A 215 -1.63 -8.95 12.98
CA ASN A 215 -3.03 -9.30 12.75
C ASN A 215 -3.82 -8.13 12.14
N VAL A 216 -3.62 -6.91 12.64
CA VAL A 216 -4.26 -5.71 12.10
C VAL A 216 -3.83 -5.45 10.66
N LEU A 217 -2.54 -5.63 10.33
CA LEU A 217 -2.06 -5.49 8.94
C LEU A 217 -2.65 -6.57 8.02
N HIS A 218 -2.71 -7.83 8.45
CA HIS A 218 -3.43 -8.87 7.70
C HIS A 218 -4.88 -8.46 7.44
N HIS A 219 -5.56 -7.91 8.44
CA HIS A 219 -6.93 -7.43 8.31
C HIS A 219 -7.06 -6.33 7.25
N VAL A 220 -6.17 -5.35 7.27
CA VAL A 220 -6.18 -4.20 6.35
C VAL A 220 -5.80 -4.62 4.93
N LEU A 221 -4.78 -5.47 4.79
CA LEU A 221 -4.24 -5.87 3.49
C LEU A 221 -5.18 -6.78 2.71
N HIS A 222 -5.80 -7.76 3.38
CA HIS A 222 -6.54 -8.81 2.67
C HIS A 222 -7.76 -9.36 3.44
N GLY A 223 -8.05 -8.85 4.64
CA GLY A 223 -9.24 -9.24 5.41
C GLY A 223 -9.26 -10.70 5.86
N GLY A 224 -8.11 -11.39 5.93
CA GLY A 224 -8.03 -12.79 6.34
C GLY A 224 -8.45 -13.80 5.27
N GLY A 225 -8.49 -13.40 4.00
CA GLY A 225 -8.88 -14.27 2.90
C GLY A 225 -10.40 -14.39 2.70
N SER A 226 -10.80 -15.39 1.89
CA SER A 226 -12.19 -15.59 1.50
C SER A 226 -13.08 -16.05 2.65
N ARG A 227 -12.48 -16.69 3.66
CA ARG A 227 -13.18 -17.23 4.84
C ARG A 227 -13.58 -16.17 5.87
N HIS A 228 -13.04 -14.96 5.74
CA HIS A 228 -13.29 -13.85 6.63
C HIS A 228 -13.82 -12.65 5.86
N LEU A 229 -13.02 -11.58 5.75
CA LEU A 229 -13.45 -10.27 5.28
C LEU A 229 -12.93 -9.92 3.86
N GLY A 230 -12.25 -10.86 3.19
CA GLY A 230 -11.63 -10.61 1.89
C GLY A 230 -12.60 -10.19 0.79
N ALA A 231 -13.86 -10.65 0.86
CA ALA A 231 -14.91 -10.25 -0.07
C ALA A 231 -15.59 -8.91 0.31
N ASN A 232 -15.33 -8.39 1.52
CA ASN A 232 -15.82 -7.09 1.99
C ASN A 232 -14.91 -5.94 1.51
N ARG A 233 -14.31 -6.09 0.34
CA ARG A 233 -13.36 -5.17 -0.31
C ARG A 233 -13.69 -5.02 -1.79
N TRP A 234 -13.21 -3.93 -2.41
CA TRP A 234 -13.22 -3.73 -3.85
C TRP A 234 -11.85 -3.21 -4.30
N PHE A 235 -10.86 -4.10 -4.43
CA PHE A 235 -9.45 -3.77 -4.54
C PHE A 235 -9.04 -2.90 -5.74
N ASP A 236 -9.90 -2.78 -6.74
CA ASP A 236 -9.68 -1.90 -7.90
C ASP A 236 -9.90 -0.41 -7.59
N LYS A 237 -10.58 -0.08 -6.47
CA LYS A 237 -10.82 1.32 -6.08
C LYS A 237 -9.62 1.87 -5.33
N THR A 238 -9.27 3.14 -5.61
CA THR A 238 -8.07 3.75 -5.07
C THR A 238 -8.03 3.78 -3.55
N PHE A 239 -9.15 4.07 -2.88
CA PHE A 239 -9.15 4.32 -1.44
C PHE A 239 -10.19 3.50 -0.69
N HIS A 240 -9.74 2.74 0.31
CA HIS A 240 -10.59 2.03 1.26
C HIS A 240 -10.31 2.52 2.66
N ALA A 241 -11.33 3.02 3.37
CA ALA A 241 -11.29 3.21 4.81
C ALA A 241 -11.89 1.96 5.49
N ILE A 242 -11.22 1.40 6.48
CA ILE A 242 -11.59 0.12 7.06
C ILE A 242 -11.75 0.30 8.57
N LEU A 243 -12.97 0.03 9.07
CA LEU A 243 -13.30 0.05 10.48
C LEU A 243 -13.76 -1.33 10.95
N GLY A 244 -13.03 -1.94 11.88
CA GLY A 244 -13.41 -3.16 12.55
C GLY A 244 -14.32 -2.89 13.77
N LYS A 245 -15.16 -3.86 14.12
CA LYS A 245 -16.08 -3.74 15.27
C LYS A 245 -15.37 -3.57 16.61
N ASP A 246 -14.13 -3.98 16.71
CA ASP A 246 -13.28 -3.83 17.88
C ASP A 246 -12.56 -2.48 17.93
N GLY A 247 -12.87 -1.58 16.99
CA GLY A 247 -12.26 -0.27 16.89
C GLY A 247 -10.95 -0.25 16.10
N MET A 248 -10.57 -1.35 15.45
CA MET A 248 -9.49 -1.36 14.49
C MET A 248 -9.77 -0.32 13.40
N TRP A 249 -8.77 0.52 13.11
CA TRP A 249 -8.84 1.54 12.10
C TRP A 249 -7.66 1.42 11.15
N GLY A 250 -7.93 1.54 9.86
CA GLY A 250 -6.89 1.46 8.85
C GLY A 250 -7.39 1.74 7.45
N MET A 251 -6.50 1.63 6.50
CA MET A 251 -6.82 1.82 5.09
C MET A 251 -6.06 0.84 4.20
N ASN A 252 -6.63 0.59 3.03
CA ASN A 252 -5.97 -0.07 1.91
C ASN A 252 -6.12 0.82 0.68
N TYR A 253 -5.10 0.89 -0.19
CA TYR A 253 -5.24 1.68 -1.40
C TYR A 253 -4.67 1.00 -2.64
N GLU A 254 -5.24 1.31 -3.80
CA GLU A 254 -4.73 0.88 -5.09
C GLU A 254 -3.59 1.82 -5.52
N HIS A 255 -2.41 1.24 -5.75
CA HIS A 255 -1.13 1.95 -5.82
C HIS A 255 -0.90 2.74 -7.12
N SER A 256 -1.68 2.48 -8.19
CA SER A 256 -1.45 3.17 -9.46
C SER A 256 -1.74 4.67 -9.40
N ALA A 257 -2.60 5.11 -8.46
CA ALA A 257 -3.00 6.50 -8.30
C ALA A 257 -1.92 7.39 -7.67
N GLY A 258 -1.10 6.87 -6.76
CA GLY A 258 -0.12 7.68 -6.03
C GLY A 258 0.78 6.86 -5.12
N GLU A 259 1.74 7.52 -4.53
CA GLU A 259 2.68 6.95 -3.57
C GLU A 259 2.18 7.12 -2.12
N GLY A 260 2.70 6.28 -1.21
CA GLY A 260 2.33 6.28 0.20
C GLY A 260 2.29 7.66 0.86
N PRO A 261 3.30 8.54 0.70
CA PRO A 261 3.27 9.86 1.34
C PRO A 261 2.03 10.69 1.02
N ALA A 262 1.56 10.71 -0.22
CA ALA A 262 0.37 11.48 -0.59
C ALA A 262 -0.91 10.90 0.04
N ILE A 263 -0.97 9.59 0.22
CA ILE A 263 -2.19 8.89 0.63
C ILE A 263 -2.22 8.67 2.15
N PHE A 264 -1.13 8.15 2.72
CA PHE A 264 -1.07 7.83 4.15
C PHE A 264 -1.07 9.10 5.02
N ILE A 265 -0.30 10.13 4.63
CA ILE A 265 -0.26 11.39 5.39
C ILE A 265 -1.65 12.04 5.39
N THR A 266 -2.32 12.10 4.22
CA THR A 266 -3.69 12.62 4.14
C THR A 266 -4.66 11.84 5.04
N PHE A 267 -4.58 10.51 5.05
CA PHE A 267 -5.42 9.68 5.92
C PHE A 267 -5.17 9.94 7.41
N GLU A 268 -3.90 10.05 7.82
CA GLU A 268 -3.52 10.38 9.19
C GLU A 268 -4.00 11.78 9.60
N GLU A 269 -3.77 12.80 8.76
CA GLU A 269 -4.20 14.17 9.01
C GLU A 269 -5.72 14.30 9.16
N LEU A 270 -6.49 13.63 8.30
CA LEU A 270 -7.95 13.60 8.42
C LEU A 270 -8.39 12.89 9.70
N THR A 271 -7.71 11.83 10.08
CA THR A 271 -7.99 11.11 11.33
C THR A 271 -7.65 11.95 12.55
N GLU A 272 -6.51 12.64 12.56
CA GLU A 272 -6.12 13.56 13.65
C GLU A 272 -7.10 14.75 13.80
N LYS A 273 -7.64 15.27 12.69
CA LYS A 273 -8.69 16.30 12.74
C LYS A 273 -9.95 15.79 13.45
N VAL A 274 -10.37 14.56 13.13
CA VAL A 274 -11.53 13.94 13.79
C VAL A 274 -11.27 13.75 15.29
N ASP A 275 -10.06 13.33 15.66
CA ASP A 275 -9.68 13.15 17.07
C ASP A 275 -9.71 14.44 17.88
N ALA A 276 -9.44 15.58 17.23
CA ALA A 276 -9.47 16.89 17.85
C ALA A 276 -10.88 17.49 17.98
N MET A 277 -11.91 16.85 17.38
CA MET A 277 -13.29 17.35 17.45
C MET A 277 -13.92 17.11 18.82
N SER A 278 -14.72 18.08 19.27
CA SER A 278 -15.54 17.92 20.47
C SER A 278 -16.57 16.79 20.31
N PRO A 279 -17.04 16.19 21.41
CA PRO A 279 -18.15 15.24 21.34
C PRO A 279 -19.34 15.81 20.56
N PRO A 280 -20.08 14.95 19.80
CA PRO A 280 -21.22 15.44 19.02
C PRO A 280 -22.32 16.00 19.94
N GLU A 281 -23.02 17.02 19.48
CA GLU A 281 -24.25 17.47 20.13
C GLU A 281 -25.34 16.39 19.98
N GLU A 282 -26.18 16.21 20.99
CA GLU A 282 -27.23 15.16 20.97
C GLU A 282 -28.41 15.47 20.04
N ASN A 283 -28.37 16.55 19.28
CA ASN A 283 -29.44 16.98 18.40
C ASN A 283 -29.47 16.17 17.08
N THR A 284 -30.20 15.06 17.09
CA THR A 284 -30.47 14.32 15.83
C THR A 284 -31.64 14.94 15.08
N VAL A 285 -31.35 15.61 13.99
CA VAL A 285 -32.37 16.03 13.02
C VAL A 285 -32.76 14.81 12.16
N PRO A 286 -34.06 14.46 12.04
CA PRO A 286 -34.48 13.37 11.17
C PRO A 286 -34.02 13.61 9.73
N SER A 287 -33.38 12.61 9.12
CA SER A 287 -32.99 12.68 7.70
C SER A 287 -34.15 12.32 6.79
N HIS A 288 -34.34 13.10 5.74
CA HIS A 288 -35.27 12.82 4.65
C HIS A 288 -34.60 12.08 3.48
N LEU A 289 -33.33 11.69 3.63
CA LEU A 289 -32.64 10.93 2.61
C LEU A 289 -33.24 9.51 2.44
N PRO A 290 -33.25 8.99 1.22
CA PRO A 290 -33.62 7.61 0.96
C PRO A 290 -32.70 6.64 1.75
N ALA A 291 -33.13 5.41 1.91
CA ALA A 291 -32.24 4.38 2.47
C ALA A 291 -31.02 4.17 1.57
N PRO A 292 -29.87 3.70 2.12
CA PRO A 292 -28.73 3.28 1.30
C PRO A 292 -29.18 2.32 0.20
N GLU A 293 -28.73 2.60 -1.03
CA GLU A 293 -29.04 1.73 -2.16
C GLU A 293 -28.18 0.46 -2.09
N LYS A 294 -28.83 -0.70 -1.93
CA LYS A 294 -28.17 -2.00 -1.94
C LYS A 294 -27.86 -2.41 -3.38
N LEU A 295 -26.60 -2.76 -3.68
CA LEU A 295 -26.18 -3.23 -4.99
C LEU A 295 -26.52 -4.73 -5.15
N GLU A 296 -27.64 -5.02 -5.79
CA GLU A 296 -28.07 -6.40 -6.05
C GLU A 296 -27.36 -6.95 -7.31
N TRP A 297 -26.88 -8.19 -7.23
CA TRP A 297 -26.09 -8.80 -8.30
C TRP A 297 -26.84 -9.94 -8.99
N TYR A 298 -26.79 -9.97 -10.30
CA TYR A 298 -27.27 -11.06 -11.14
C TYR A 298 -26.09 -11.86 -11.66
N LEU A 299 -25.91 -13.08 -11.15
CA LEU A 299 -24.74 -13.90 -11.41
C LEU A 299 -25.09 -15.08 -12.31
N SER A 300 -24.34 -15.23 -13.40
CA SER A 300 -24.36 -16.44 -14.21
C SER A 300 -23.65 -17.61 -13.51
N GLU A 301 -23.87 -18.82 -13.99
CA GLU A 301 -23.13 -20.00 -13.50
C GLU A 301 -21.61 -19.82 -13.69
N GLN A 302 -21.19 -19.18 -14.79
CA GLN A 302 -19.78 -18.84 -15.01
C GLN A 302 -19.25 -17.92 -13.92
N THR A 303 -19.97 -16.84 -13.58
CA THR A 303 -19.54 -15.93 -12.51
C THR A 303 -19.47 -16.63 -11.16
N LEU A 304 -20.40 -17.54 -10.86
CA LEU A 304 -20.33 -18.34 -9.64
C LEU A 304 -19.11 -19.28 -9.59
N ASN A 305 -18.69 -19.82 -10.74
CA ASN A 305 -17.43 -20.55 -10.85
C ASN A 305 -16.21 -19.66 -10.66
N ASP A 306 -16.20 -18.48 -11.30
CA ASP A 306 -15.13 -17.49 -11.14
C ASP A 306 -14.97 -17.05 -9.67
N ILE A 307 -16.08 -16.87 -8.94
CA ILE A 307 -16.06 -16.59 -7.49
C ILE A 307 -15.38 -17.72 -6.71
N ARG A 308 -15.71 -19.00 -7.00
CA ARG A 308 -15.09 -20.15 -6.32
C ARG A 308 -13.59 -20.23 -6.60
N ASP A 309 -13.18 -20.02 -7.84
CA ASP A 309 -11.77 -20.02 -8.24
C ASP A 309 -11.00 -18.84 -7.61
N ALA A 310 -11.64 -17.66 -7.53
CA ALA A 310 -11.09 -16.50 -6.86
C ALA A 310 -10.87 -16.77 -5.36
N MET A 311 -11.83 -17.39 -4.66
CA MET A 311 -11.70 -17.75 -3.25
C MET A 311 -10.50 -18.66 -3.00
N ILE A 312 -10.36 -19.73 -3.79
CA ILE A 312 -9.25 -20.69 -3.65
C ILE A 312 -7.90 -20.01 -3.90
N SER A 313 -7.80 -19.25 -4.99
CA SER A 313 -6.56 -18.56 -5.37
C SER A 313 -6.17 -17.50 -4.35
N PHE A 314 -7.15 -16.81 -3.80
CA PHE A 314 -6.91 -15.75 -2.81
C PHE A 314 -6.50 -16.34 -1.46
N ASP A 315 -7.14 -17.41 -1.00
CA ASP A 315 -6.74 -18.07 0.24
C ASP A 315 -5.29 -18.58 0.15
N THR A 316 -4.89 -19.15 -0.99
CA THR A 316 -3.49 -19.54 -1.24
C THR A 316 -2.53 -18.34 -1.13
N LEU A 317 -2.90 -17.18 -1.69
CA LEU A 317 -2.08 -15.97 -1.62
C LEU A 317 -1.98 -15.43 -0.19
N VAL A 318 -3.05 -15.53 0.58
CA VAL A 318 -3.09 -15.12 2.00
C VAL A 318 -2.25 -16.04 2.87
N GLU A 319 -2.31 -17.36 2.63
CA GLU A 319 -1.52 -18.36 3.36
C GLU A 319 0.00 -18.24 3.08
N ASP A 320 0.40 -17.70 1.93
CA ASP A 320 1.81 -17.47 1.55
C ASP A 320 2.39 -16.17 2.13
N LEU A 321 1.56 -15.31 2.73
CA LEU A 321 2.01 -14.04 3.34
C LEU A 321 2.36 -14.22 4.82
N ASP A 322 3.58 -13.90 5.17
CA ASP A 322 4.02 -13.73 6.56
C ASP A 322 4.31 -12.26 6.88
N ILE A 323 3.87 -11.78 8.05
CA ILE A 323 4.07 -10.41 8.52
C ILE A 323 4.73 -10.43 9.89
N CYS A 324 5.90 -9.80 9.98
CA CYS A 324 6.60 -9.62 11.24
C CYS A 324 6.77 -8.13 11.55
N ILE A 325 6.41 -7.71 12.76
CA ILE A 325 6.56 -6.33 13.24
C ILE A 325 7.69 -6.27 14.25
N LEU A 326 8.75 -5.54 13.90
CA LEU A 326 9.84 -5.22 14.80
C LEU A 326 9.77 -3.74 15.22
N TRP A 327 9.58 -3.52 16.51
CA TRP A 327 9.72 -2.20 17.11
C TRP A 327 11.09 -2.07 17.74
N PHE A 328 11.96 -1.40 17.03
CA PHE A 328 13.30 -1.14 17.51
C PHE A 328 13.31 0.10 18.42
N GLN A 329 13.75 -0.07 19.69
CA GLN A 329 13.72 0.98 20.72
C GLN A 329 15.09 1.25 21.36
N GLU A 330 16.16 0.57 20.94
CA GLU A 330 17.47 0.68 21.57
C GLU A 330 18.12 2.06 21.33
N TYR A 331 17.88 2.64 20.15
CA TYR A 331 18.30 4.01 19.81
C TYR A 331 17.41 4.60 18.71
N SER A 332 17.42 5.92 18.58
CA SER A 332 16.56 6.66 17.64
C SER A 332 17.32 7.15 16.40
N LYS A 333 16.57 7.73 15.45
CA LYS A 333 17.14 8.47 14.31
C LYS A 333 18.13 9.57 14.73
N ASP A 334 17.97 10.17 15.92
CA ASP A 334 18.83 11.24 16.38
C ASP A 334 20.23 10.72 16.78
N PHE A 335 20.31 9.51 17.33
CA PHE A 335 21.58 8.83 17.54
C PHE A 335 22.34 8.65 16.22
N ILE A 336 21.68 8.14 15.17
CA ILE A 336 22.29 7.94 13.86
C ILE A 336 22.75 9.28 13.28
N LYS A 337 21.92 10.33 13.36
CA LYS A 337 22.25 11.69 12.90
C LYS A 337 23.42 12.31 13.66
N SER A 338 23.57 12.01 14.96
CA SER A 338 24.70 12.50 15.75
C SER A 338 26.05 12.02 15.20
N HIS A 339 26.06 10.89 14.49
CA HIS A 339 27.22 10.34 13.78
C HIS A 339 27.34 10.86 12.33
N ARG A 340 26.52 11.85 11.93
CA ARG A 340 26.49 12.45 10.58
C ARG A 340 26.14 11.45 9.47
N ILE A 341 25.35 10.42 9.81
CA ILE A 341 24.86 9.41 8.87
C ILE A 341 23.35 9.67 8.65
N SER A 342 22.87 9.52 7.42
CA SER A 342 21.45 9.47 7.15
C SER A 342 20.84 8.22 7.79
N PRO A 343 19.76 8.34 8.57
CA PRO A 343 19.05 7.17 9.10
C PRO A 343 18.63 6.18 8.01
N ASP A 344 18.23 6.68 6.87
CA ASP A 344 17.87 5.93 5.68
C ASP A 344 19.02 5.06 5.17
N VAL A 345 20.15 5.70 4.87
CA VAL A 345 21.39 5.01 4.47
C VAL A 345 21.81 3.95 5.48
N TYR A 346 21.72 4.28 6.77
CA TYR A 346 22.06 3.35 7.85
C TYR A 346 21.18 2.10 7.84
N ILE A 347 19.87 2.28 7.72
CA ILE A 347 18.90 1.17 7.69
C ILE A 347 19.10 0.32 6.43
N GLN A 348 19.31 0.92 5.28
CA GLN A 348 19.55 0.19 4.04
C GLN A 348 20.83 -0.67 4.13
N LEU A 349 21.90 -0.14 4.69
CA LEU A 349 23.12 -0.92 4.94
C LEU A 349 22.90 -2.02 5.97
N ALA A 350 22.12 -1.77 7.02
CA ALA A 350 21.76 -2.81 7.99
C ALA A 350 20.97 -3.96 7.35
N LEU A 351 20.08 -3.66 6.42
CA LEU A 351 19.34 -4.67 5.65
C LEU A 351 20.28 -5.48 4.74
N GLN A 352 21.23 -4.83 4.04
CA GLN A 352 22.24 -5.53 3.25
C GLN A 352 23.11 -6.44 4.12
N PHE A 353 23.57 -5.96 5.26
CA PHE A 353 24.35 -6.76 6.22
C PHE A 353 23.55 -7.96 6.74
N THR A 354 22.30 -7.75 7.12
CA THR A 354 21.43 -8.82 7.61
C THR A 354 21.21 -9.89 6.55
N HIS A 355 20.93 -9.50 5.30
CA HIS A 355 20.76 -10.44 4.21
C HIS A 355 22.05 -11.23 3.94
N PHE A 356 23.20 -10.54 3.92
CA PHE A 356 24.50 -11.21 3.75
C PHE A 356 24.78 -12.20 4.88
N ARG A 357 24.50 -11.82 6.12
CA ARG A 357 24.69 -12.70 7.29
C ARG A 357 23.84 -13.97 7.22
N LEU A 358 22.60 -13.86 6.72
CA LEU A 358 21.67 -14.99 6.60
C LEU A 358 21.97 -15.90 5.40
N HIS A 359 22.39 -15.32 4.27
CA HIS A 359 22.44 -16.01 2.97
C HIS A 359 23.82 -16.04 2.31
N GLY A 360 24.82 -15.35 2.86
CA GLY A 360 26.19 -15.32 2.32
C GLY A 360 26.37 -14.52 1.03
N ASN A 361 25.34 -13.80 0.58
CA ASN A 361 25.38 -12.99 -0.65
C ASN A 361 24.51 -11.73 -0.51
N LEU A 362 24.61 -10.81 -1.47
CA LEU A 362 23.64 -9.74 -1.67
C LEU A 362 22.75 -10.06 -2.88
N VAL A 363 21.56 -9.49 -2.88
CA VAL A 363 20.58 -9.63 -3.96
C VAL A 363 20.18 -8.25 -4.49
N ALA A 364 19.60 -8.22 -5.69
CA ALA A 364 19.01 -6.99 -6.21
C ALA A 364 17.98 -6.45 -5.21
N THR A 365 18.22 -5.23 -4.75
CA THR A 365 17.42 -4.57 -3.71
C THR A 365 16.85 -3.28 -4.27
N TYR A 366 15.53 -3.13 -4.13
CA TYR A 366 14.81 -1.91 -4.46
C TYR A 366 14.62 -1.05 -3.20
N GLU A 367 14.96 0.23 -3.33
CA GLU A 367 14.57 1.27 -2.39
C GLU A 367 13.94 2.42 -3.17
N SER A 368 12.81 2.97 -2.70
CA SER A 368 12.11 4.02 -3.41
C SER A 368 12.72 5.40 -3.18
N ALA A 369 13.08 6.11 -4.24
CA ALA A 369 13.48 7.51 -4.23
C ALA A 369 12.34 8.39 -4.74
N GLY A 370 11.78 9.25 -3.91
CA GLY A 370 10.74 10.20 -4.32
C GLY A 370 11.29 11.25 -5.30
N ILE A 371 10.71 11.32 -6.50
CA ILE A 371 11.10 12.28 -7.55
C ILE A 371 10.01 13.34 -7.82
N ARG A 372 9.23 13.69 -6.81
CA ARG A 372 8.16 14.71 -6.90
C ARG A 372 8.69 16.13 -7.15
N ARG A 373 10.01 16.33 -7.14
CA ARG A 373 10.65 17.58 -7.62
C ARG A 373 10.41 17.81 -9.12
N PHE A 374 10.07 16.77 -9.86
CA PHE A 374 9.76 16.80 -11.28
C PHE A 374 8.25 16.70 -11.51
N ALA A 375 7.78 17.32 -12.58
CA ALA A 375 6.36 17.26 -12.98
C ALA A 375 5.94 15.80 -13.20
N LEU A 376 4.84 15.40 -12.60
CA LEU A 376 4.30 14.03 -12.60
C LEU A 376 5.25 12.95 -12.06
N GLY A 377 6.38 13.37 -11.42
CA GLY A 377 7.34 12.44 -10.83
C GLY A 377 6.71 11.65 -9.68
N ARG A 378 6.99 10.35 -9.67
CA ARG A 378 6.59 9.41 -8.61
C ARG A 378 7.81 8.96 -7.83
N VAL A 379 8.40 7.85 -8.22
CA VAL A 379 9.61 7.27 -7.61
C VAL A 379 10.58 6.79 -8.67
N ASP A 380 11.87 6.73 -8.32
CA ASP A 380 12.88 5.96 -9.02
C ASP A 380 13.52 4.95 -8.07
N CYS A 381 14.37 4.05 -8.56
CA CYS A 381 14.95 2.96 -7.80
C CYS A 381 16.37 3.31 -7.31
N ILE A 382 16.57 3.40 -6.00
CA ILE A 382 17.89 3.37 -5.39
C ILE A 382 18.30 1.91 -5.26
N ARG A 383 19.47 1.54 -5.80
CA ARG A 383 19.98 0.19 -5.76
C ARG A 383 20.96 0.04 -4.60
N ALA A 384 20.46 -0.46 -3.45
CA ALA A 384 21.23 -0.54 -2.21
C ALA A 384 22.32 -1.65 -2.23
N ALA A 385 22.16 -2.68 -3.05
CA ALA A 385 23.19 -3.72 -3.21
C ALA A 385 24.36 -3.22 -4.03
N SER A 386 25.46 -2.81 -3.38
CA SER A 386 26.68 -2.28 -4.00
C SER A 386 27.91 -3.10 -3.65
N PRO A 387 29.00 -3.00 -4.47
CA PRO A 387 30.28 -3.63 -4.11
C PRO A 387 30.83 -3.17 -2.76
N GLU A 388 30.63 -1.89 -2.40
CA GLU A 388 31.04 -1.32 -1.13
C GLU A 388 30.25 -1.89 0.04
N ALA A 389 28.94 -2.05 -0.11
CA ALA A 389 28.07 -2.70 0.88
C ALA A 389 28.47 -4.17 1.07
N LEU A 390 28.78 -4.89 -0.02
CA LEU A 390 29.24 -6.27 0.03
C LEU A 390 30.58 -6.37 0.77
N ALA A 391 31.56 -5.54 0.45
CA ALA A 391 32.87 -5.55 1.08
C ALA A 391 32.79 -5.29 2.58
N TRP A 392 31.94 -4.36 2.99
CA TRP A 392 31.67 -4.09 4.41
C TRP A 392 30.96 -5.26 5.08
N ALA A 393 29.90 -5.81 4.50
CA ALA A 393 29.16 -6.92 5.05
C ALA A 393 30.05 -8.18 5.23
N MET A 394 30.93 -8.46 4.26
CA MET A 394 31.93 -9.53 4.36
C MET A 394 32.88 -9.29 5.51
N ALA A 395 33.38 -8.07 5.69
CA ALA A 395 34.30 -7.73 6.79
C ALA A 395 33.62 -7.85 8.16
N MET A 396 32.35 -7.44 8.27
CA MET A 396 31.57 -7.55 9.51
C MET A 396 31.28 -9.01 9.90
N CYS A 397 31.12 -9.91 8.95
CA CYS A 397 30.82 -11.33 9.21
C CYS A 397 32.07 -12.19 9.52
N GLN A 398 33.27 -11.61 9.55
CA GLN A 398 34.47 -12.35 9.89
C GLN A 398 34.49 -12.67 11.35
N GLY A 399 34.74 -13.97 11.66
CA GLY A 399 34.76 -14.47 13.02
C GLY A 399 33.40 -14.87 13.61
N ASP A 400 32.29 -14.76 12.84
CA ASP A 400 31.00 -15.28 13.28
C ASP A 400 30.99 -16.82 13.12
N PRO A 401 30.83 -17.60 14.22
CA PRO A 401 30.87 -19.08 14.19
C PRO A 401 29.74 -19.66 13.30
N GLU A 402 28.61 -19.00 13.16
CA GLU A 402 27.46 -19.46 12.35
C GLU A 402 27.77 -19.39 10.85
N ASN A 403 28.56 -18.43 10.39
CA ASN A 403 28.98 -18.31 8.99
C ASN A 403 30.08 -19.31 8.59
N GLN A 404 30.84 -19.86 9.55
CA GLN A 404 31.79 -20.91 9.25
C GLN A 404 31.11 -22.23 8.85
N SER A 405 29.93 -22.50 9.38
CA SER A 405 29.14 -23.70 9.07
C SER A 405 28.50 -23.66 7.66
N ALA A 406 28.03 -22.49 7.20
CA ALA A 406 27.45 -22.31 5.85
C ALA A 406 28.51 -22.46 4.74
N ASN A 407 29.74 -22.01 5.00
CA ASN A 407 30.87 -22.17 4.08
C ASN A 407 31.39 -23.62 4.03
N GLN A 408 31.20 -24.44 5.07
CA GLN A 408 31.57 -25.86 5.06
C GLN A 408 30.61 -26.75 4.29
N GLN A 409 29.32 -26.38 4.19
CA GLN A 409 28.35 -27.14 3.39
C GLN A 409 28.52 -26.95 1.87
N ASN A 410 29.14 -25.84 1.45
CA ASN A 410 29.47 -25.60 0.03
C ASN A 410 30.87 -26.11 -0.38
N SER A 411 31.61 -26.75 0.52
CA SER A 411 33.00 -27.25 0.28
C SER A 411 33.10 -28.70 -0.22
N ASN A 412 32.04 -29.28 -0.77
CA ASN A 412 32.16 -30.48 -1.57
C ASN A 412 32.60 -30.20 -3.03
N LEU A 413 33.55 -29.27 -3.20
CA LEU A 413 34.30 -29.09 -4.43
C LEU A 413 35.70 -29.65 -4.27
N GLU A 414 36.07 -30.50 -5.20
CA GLU A 414 37.25 -31.32 -5.42
C GLU A 414 38.58 -30.92 -4.71
N GLU A 415 39.31 -31.90 -4.22
CA GLU A 415 40.70 -31.80 -3.75
C GLU A 415 41.57 -31.05 -4.77
N GLY A 416 41.92 -29.83 -4.45
CA GLY A 416 42.79 -28.99 -5.30
C GLY A 416 42.66 -27.49 -5.08
N THR A 417 41.67 -27.00 -4.38
CA THR A 417 41.43 -25.57 -4.20
C THR A 417 42.26 -25.03 -3.01
N LYS A 418 43.11 -24.04 -3.27
CA LYS A 418 43.90 -23.31 -2.28
C LYS A 418 43.03 -22.88 -1.10
N ARG A 419 43.43 -23.19 0.13
CA ARG A 419 42.84 -22.64 1.34
C ARG A 419 42.85 -21.12 1.22
N VAL A 420 41.64 -20.53 1.16
CA VAL A 420 41.46 -19.08 1.26
C VAL A 420 41.90 -18.72 2.70
N GLN A 421 42.97 -17.96 2.82
CA GLN A 421 43.43 -17.40 4.05
C GLN A 421 42.47 -16.29 4.44
N PHE A 422 41.62 -16.48 5.47
CA PHE A 422 40.74 -15.44 5.98
C PHE A 422 41.58 -14.32 6.58
N THR A 423 41.54 -13.17 5.93
CA THR A 423 42.12 -11.95 6.47
C THR A 423 41.17 -11.43 7.56
N ILE A 424 41.61 -11.46 8.82
CA ILE A 424 40.84 -10.78 9.90
C ILE A 424 41.05 -9.27 9.67
N TYR A 425 39.97 -8.55 9.38
CA TYR A 425 40.01 -7.10 9.24
C TYR A 425 40.08 -6.45 10.63
N SER A 426 40.92 -5.39 10.76
CA SER A 426 40.92 -4.59 11.98
C SER A 426 39.65 -3.74 12.07
N GLU A 427 39.32 -3.28 13.29
CA GLU A 427 38.17 -2.38 13.50
C GLU A 427 38.27 -1.11 12.65
N GLU A 428 39.44 -0.55 12.47
CA GLU A 428 39.71 0.60 11.62
C GLU A 428 39.35 0.29 10.17
N ARG A 429 39.74 -0.89 9.67
CA ARG A 429 39.41 -1.30 8.29
C ARG A 429 37.94 -1.54 8.08
N ILE A 430 37.25 -2.15 9.04
CA ILE A 430 35.80 -2.34 9.03
C ILE A 430 35.12 -0.98 8.97
N LYS A 431 35.60 -0.02 9.78
CA LYS A 431 35.07 1.34 9.78
C LYS A 431 35.28 2.05 8.44
N GLU A 432 36.47 1.95 7.83
CA GLU A 432 36.75 2.50 6.51
C GLU A 432 35.79 1.93 5.43
N LEU A 433 35.56 0.60 5.47
CA LEU A 433 34.62 -0.04 4.52
C LEU A 433 33.19 0.42 4.75
N PHE A 434 32.79 0.62 6.02
CA PHE A 434 31.48 1.21 6.34
C PHE A 434 31.35 2.63 5.79
N ASP A 435 32.35 3.48 6.02
CA ASP A 435 32.35 4.86 5.51
C ASP A 435 32.26 4.91 3.99
N LEU A 436 32.93 4.00 3.28
CA LEU A 436 32.80 3.86 1.81
C LEU A 436 31.38 3.42 1.39
N ALA A 437 30.79 2.46 2.10
CA ALA A 437 29.43 2.01 1.83
C ALA A 437 28.40 3.13 2.08
N VAL A 438 28.56 3.91 3.17
CA VAL A 438 27.74 5.09 3.46
C VAL A 438 27.85 6.15 2.36
N GLN A 439 29.08 6.44 1.90
CA GLN A 439 29.31 7.39 0.81
C GLN A 439 28.66 6.92 -0.49
N ARG A 440 28.79 5.65 -0.83
CA ARG A 440 28.20 5.06 -2.04
C ARG A 440 26.67 5.14 -1.99
N GLN A 441 26.05 4.71 -0.91
CA GLN A 441 24.59 4.73 -0.75
C GLN A 441 24.04 6.16 -0.75
N THR A 442 24.73 7.10 -0.07
CA THR A 442 24.36 8.52 -0.06
C THR A 442 24.43 9.13 -1.46
N LYS A 443 25.46 8.80 -2.23
CA LYS A 443 25.60 9.26 -3.62
C LYS A 443 24.45 8.73 -4.48
N GLU A 444 24.19 7.44 -4.41
CA GLU A 444 23.13 6.77 -5.16
C GLU A 444 21.74 7.40 -4.87
N MET A 445 21.43 7.60 -3.59
CA MET A 445 20.21 8.25 -3.15
C MET A 445 20.08 9.67 -3.73
N ASN A 446 21.14 10.49 -3.65
CA ASN A 446 21.14 11.86 -4.16
C ASN A 446 21.00 11.91 -5.67
N ASP A 447 21.67 11.03 -6.40
CA ASP A 447 21.58 10.94 -7.86
C ASP A 447 20.14 10.62 -8.27
N ASN A 448 19.51 9.64 -7.65
CA ASN A 448 18.12 9.26 -7.92
C ASN A 448 17.13 10.40 -7.62
N ILE A 449 17.19 11.02 -6.44
CA ILE A 449 16.30 12.13 -6.05
C ILE A 449 16.43 13.32 -7.02
N ASN A 450 17.61 13.52 -7.61
CA ASN A 450 17.88 14.58 -8.58
C ASN A 450 17.61 14.15 -10.04
N GLY A 451 16.98 13.01 -10.29
CA GLY A 451 16.57 12.55 -11.61
C GLY A 451 17.70 11.92 -12.45
N HIS A 452 18.77 11.49 -11.80
CA HIS A 452 19.90 10.81 -12.45
C HIS A 452 19.82 9.28 -12.28
N GLY A 453 18.69 8.76 -11.79
CA GLY A 453 18.42 7.33 -11.72
C GLY A 453 18.28 6.72 -13.11
N ILE A 454 18.68 5.45 -13.24
CA ILE A 454 18.70 4.77 -14.55
C ILE A 454 17.43 3.97 -14.83
N ASP A 455 16.68 3.57 -13.81
CA ASP A 455 15.59 2.61 -13.95
C ASP A 455 14.41 3.18 -14.73
N ASN A 456 13.95 4.38 -14.36
CA ASN A 456 12.88 5.06 -15.11
C ASN A 456 13.33 5.43 -16.53
N HIS A 457 14.60 5.81 -16.71
CA HIS A 457 15.13 6.13 -18.03
C HIS A 457 15.14 4.90 -18.94
N LEU A 458 15.66 3.77 -18.47
CA LEU A 458 15.65 2.50 -19.23
C LEU A 458 14.22 2.03 -19.53
N MET A 459 13.33 2.12 -18.55
CA MET A 459 11.91 1.80 -18.77
C MET A 459 11.30 2.69 -19.85
N GLY A 460 11.56 4.00 -19.81
CA GLY A 460 11.12 4.95 -20.83
C GLY A 460 11.65 4.61 -22.23
N LEU A 461 12.92 4.26 -22.36
CA LEU A 461 13.50 3.83 -23.65
C LEU A 461 12.83 2.58 -24.20
N ARG A 462 12.52 1.60 -23.34
CA ARG A 462 11.80 0.39 -23.73
C ARG A 462 10.41 0.70 -24.30
N TYR A 463 9.67 1.57 -23.61
CA TYR A 463 8.33 1.96 -24.08
C TYR A 463 8.40 2.81 -25.35
N ALA A 464 9.35 3.73 -25.45
CA ALA A 464 9.55 4.54 -26.67
C ALA A 464 9.84 3.67 -27.90
N ALA A 465 10.66 2.62 -27.76
CA ALA A 465 10.89 1.66 -28.85
C ALA A 465 9.60 0.93 -29.25
N GLN A 466 8.80 0.49 -28.28
CA GLN A 466 7.52 -0.18 -28.54
C GLN A 466 6.51 0.76 -29.25
N GLU A 467 6.40 2.01 -28.82
CA GLU A 467 5.52 3.01 -29.42
C GLU A 467 5.95 3.39 -30.85
N ALA A 468 7.27 3.41 -31.09
CA ALA A 468 7.81 3.64 -32.43
C ALA A 468 7.70 2.43 -33.38
N GLY A 469 7.25 1.28 -32.88
CA GLY A 469 7.21 0.03 -33.64
C GLY A 469 8.59 -0.59 -33.90
N GLU A 470 9.62 -0.13 -33.16
CA GLU A 470 10.98 -0.64 -33.25
C GLU A 470 11.13 -1.96 -32.47
N PRO A 471 12.05 -2.85 -32.86
CA PRO A 471 12.40 -4.00 -32.07
C PRO A 471 12.82 -3.60 -30.65
N VAL A 472 12.40 -4.38 -29.65
CA VAL A 472 12.86 -4.15 -28.27
C VAL A 472 14.39 -4.35 -28.22
N PRO A 473 15.18 -3.34 -27.77
CA PRO A 473 16.63 -3.44 -27.70
C PRO A 473 17.11 -4.65 -26.88
N ASP A 474 18.21 -5.26 -27.30
CA ASP A 474 18.74 -6.52 -26.73
C ASP A 474 18.99 -6.46 -25.22
N ILE A 475 19.37 -5.28 -24.69
CA ILE A 475 19.57 -5.10 -23.25
C ILE A 475 18.34 -5.52 -22.42
N PHE A 476 17.12 -5.30 -22.91
CA PHE A 476 15.89 -5.63 -22.18
C PHE A 476 15.52 -7.12 -22.23
N THR A 477 16.15 -7.87 -23.12
CA THR A 477 15.99 -9.33 -23.26
C THR A 477 17.12 -10.12 -22.63
N ASP A 478 18.23 -9.43 -22.30
CA ASP A 478 19.42 -10.03 -21.68
C ASP A 478 19.10 -10.64 -20.31
N GLN A 479 19.76 -11.77 -20.02
CA GLN A 479 19.57 -12.48 -18.75
C GLN A 479 20.03 -11.63 -17.54
N ALA A 480 21.11 -10.85 -17.69
CA ALA A 480 21.59 -9.98 -16.62
C ALA A 480 20.55 -8.90 -16.27
N TYR A 481 19.89 -8.31 -17.29
CA TYR A 481 18.83 -7.34 -17.08
C TYR A 481 17.65 -7.94 -16.29
N LYS A 482 17.29 -9.19 -16.55
CA LYS A 482 16.25 -9.90 -15.81
C LYS A 482 16.65 -10.13 -14.35
N ILE A 483 17.89 -10.52 -14.12
CA ILE A 483 18.43 -10.76 -12.77
C ILE A 483 18.44 -9.48 -11.94
N VAL A 484 18.99 -8.39 -12.49
CA VAL A 484 19.10 -7.12 -11.73
C VAL A 484 17.75 -6.42 -11.50
N ASN A 485 16.72 -6.80 -12.25
CA ASN A 485 15.35 -6.30 -12.06
C ASN A 485 14.43 -7.28 -11.34
N HIS A 486 14.95 -8.43 -10.87
CA HIS A 486 14.27 -9.29 -9.93
C HIS A 486 14.66 -8.90 -8.51
N PHE A 487 13.87 -8.03 -7.89
CA PHE A 487 14.12 -7.52 -6.54
C PHE A 487 13.66 -8.55 -5.50
N ALA A 488 14.61 -9.32 -4.97
CA ALA A 488 14.35 -10.23 -3.85
C ALA A 488 14.11 -9.45 -2.54
N LEU A 489 14.72 -8.26 -2.41
CA LEU A 489 14.42 -7.31 -1.34
C LEU A 489 13.80 -6.05 -1.95
N SER A 490 12.59 -5.72 -1.52
CA SER A 490 11.92 -4.48 -1.88
C SER A 490 11.63 -3.70 -0.61
N THR A 491 12.17 -2.49 -0.53
CA THR A 491 12.06 -1.65 0.65
C THR A 491 11.31 -0.36 0.31
N SER A 492 10.54 0.12 1.26
CA SER A 492 9.83 1.39 1.16
C SER A 492 9.85 2.08 2.52
N GLN A 493 9.88 3.39 2.50
CA GLN A 493 9.88 4.21 3.70
C GLN A 493 8.81 5.28 3.60
N VAL A 494 8.03 5.42 4.65
CA VAL A 494 7.14 6.56 4.86
C VAL A 494 7.66 7.33 6.07
N SER A 495 8.27 8.49 5.84
CA SER A 495 8.72 9.37 6.92
C SER A 495 7.66 10.41 7.24
N ASN A 496 7.16 10.41 8.46
CA ASN A 496 6.40 11.54 8.98
C ASN A 496 7.40 12.53 9.60
N ASN A 497 7.59 13.71 8.97
CA ASN A 497 8.52 14.74 9.45
C ASN A 497 8.01 15.50 10.68
N ASN A 498 6.78 15.24 11.10
CA ASN A 498 6.11 15.99 12.16
C ASN A 498 6.12 15.28 13.53
N LYS A 499 6.87 14.18 13.71
CA LYS A 499 7.05 13.53 15.03
C LYS A 499 8.50 13.17 15.28
#